data_d565e96198b0de579169e48ebaf4ec6d
#
_entry.id   d565e96198b0de579169e48ebaf4ec6d
#
_cell.length_a   1.000
_cell.length_b   1.000
_cell.length_c   1.000
_cell.angle_alpha   90.00
_cell.angle_beta   90.00
_cell.angle_gamma   90.00
#
_symmetry.space_group_name_H-M   'P 1'
#
loop_
_entity.id
_entity.type
_entity.pdbx_description
1 polymer ?
#
loop_
_entity_poly.entity_id
_entity_poly.type
_entity_poly.pdbx_seq_one_letter_code
_entity_poly.pdbx_strand_id
1 'polypeptide(L)'
;TEAYCSEACTGNRNRAIGYLLASKDMLHGDVLSCVDMYFQLCFLSVTARSLAGMSLVLSADGVDPKMGERLLDKRVVCTMKTLMFTCDMYDESGEYACRVGIPSKVVWVRRYYGLCRRMYGHWMLWPRP
;
A
#
# COMPACT_ATOMS: atom_id res chain seq x y z
N THR A 1 12.76 -12.46 8.99
CA THR A 1 12.06 -13.55 8.28
C THR A 1 12.74 -13.80 6.94
N GLU A 2 12.68 -15.02 6.41
CA GLU A 2 13.31 -15.40 5.12
C GLU A 2 12.87 -14.46 3.96
N ALA A 3 11.61 -14.07 3.93
CA ALA A 3 11.07 -13.19 2.90
C ALA A 3 11.72 -11.79 2.92
N TYR A 4 11.92 -11.19 4.10
CA TYR A 4 12.66 -9.94 4.24
C TYR A 4 14.11 -10.09 3.76
N CYS A 5 14.80 -11.16 4.20
CA CYS A 5 16.19 -11.39 3.79
C CYS A 5 16.30 -11.56 2.26
N SER A 6 15.35 -12.26 1.63
CA SER A 6 15.30 -12.42 0.18
C SER A 6 15.15 -11.05 -0.52
N GLU A 7 14.21 -10.22 -0.09
CA GLU A 7 14.00 -8.88 -0.68
C GLU A 7 15.20 -7.96 -0.42
N ALA A 8 15.76 -7.99 0.78
CA ALA A 8 16.96 -7.23 1.12
C ALA A 8 18.17 -7.62 0.25
N CYS A 9 18.28 -8.88 -0.16
CA CYS A 9 19.35 -9.35 -1.07
C CYS A 9 19.08 -9.00 -2.54
N THR A 10 17.82 -9.09 -3.00
CA THR A 10 17.47 -9.02 -4.44
C THR A 10 16.82 -7.68 -4.85
N GLY A 11 16.45 -6.83 -3.90
CA GLY A 11 15.67 -5.60 -4.11
C GLY A 11 16.43 -4.45 -4.81
N ASN A 12 17.24 -4.74 -5.83
CA ASN A 12 18.01 -3.74 -6.57
C ASN A 12 17.13 -2.71 -7.27
N ARG A 13 15.94 -3.11 -7.75
CA ARG A 13 14.97 -2.19 -8.36
C ARG A 13 14.54 -1.10 -7.36
N ASN A 14 14.23 -1.48 -6.12
CA ASN A 14 13.84 -0.53 -5.07
C ASN A 14 14.99 0.39 -4.68
N ARG A 15 16.23 -0.12 -4.66
CA ARG A 15 17.43 0.71 -4.44
C ARG A 15 17.62 1.72 -5.57
N ALA A 16 17.45 1.30 -6.82
CA ALA A 16 17.54 2.20 -7.97
C ALA A 16 16.48 3.32 -7.89
N ILE A 17 15.25 2.99 -7.50
CA ILE A 17 14.19 3.99 -7.25
C ILE A 17 14.59 4.92 -6.11
N GLY A 18 15.13 4.39 -5.01
CA GLY A 18 15.62 5.20 -3.89
C GLY A 18 16.68 6.22 -4.31
N TYR A 19 17.68 5.82 -5.09
CA TYR A 19 18.69 6.72 -5.64
C TYR A 19 18.10 7.73 -6.62
N LEU A 20 17.14 7.33 -7.45
CA LEU A 20 16.44 8.25 -8.34
C LEU A 20 15.68 9.33 -7.56
N LEU A 21 14.97 8.96 -6.49
CA LEU A 21 14.27 9.93 -5.63
C LEU A 21 15.25 10.86 -4.92
N ALA A 22 16.39 10.35 -4.43
CA ALA A 22 17.44 11.17 -3.83
C ALA A 22 18.02 12.16 -4.83
N SER A 23 18.23 11.76 -6.09
CA SER A 23 18.75 12.66 -7.15
C SER A 23 17.79 13.81 -7.51
N LYS A 24 16.54 13.73 -7.06
CA LYS A 24 15.49 14.76 -7.23
C LYS A 24 15.18 15.52 -5.94
N ASP A 25 16.01 15.37 -4.92
CA ASP A 25 15.78 15.95 -3.58
C ASP A 25 14.42 15.55 -2.94
N MET A 26 13.86 14.41 -3.38
CA MET A 26 12.60 13.88 -2.85
C MET A 26 12.80 12.90 -1.69
N LEU A 27 14.00 12.38 -1.50
CA LEU A 27 14.39 11.50 -0.41
C LEU A 27 15.55 12.14 0.37
N HIS A 28 15.32 12.42 1.66
CA HIS A 28 16.31 12.99 2.54
C HIS A 28 16.90 11.92 3.45
N GLY A 29 18.23 11.95 3.63
CA GLY A 29 18.98 11.00 4.45
C GLY A 29 19.63 9.86 3.65
N ASP A 30 20.08 8.81 4.35
CA ASP A 30 20.72 7.68 3.71
C ASP A 30 19.73 6.82 2.93
N VAL A 31 19.96 6.68 1.62
CA VAL A 31 19.08 5.96 0.70
C VAL A 31 18.91 4.49 1.10
N LEU A 32 20.00 3.83 1.53
CA LEU A 32 19.96 2.41 1.86
C LEU A 32 19.14 2.17 3.13
N SER A 33 19.27 3.03 4.13
CA SER A 33 18.46 2.98 5.36
C SER A 33 16.97 3.21 5.08
N CYS A 34 16.64 4.15 4.19
CA CYS A 34 15.26 4.38 3.78
C CYS A 34 14.66 3.17 3.04
N VAL A 35 15.44 2.55 2.15
CA VAL A 35 15.00 1.36 1.41
C VAL A 35 14.87 0.15 2.34
N ASP A 36 15.76 0.00 3.32
CA ASP A 36 15.66 -1.08 4.32
C ASP A 36 14.40 -0.92 5.19
N MET A 37 14.10 0.29 5.64
CA MET A 37 12.85 0.58 6.35
C MET A 37 11.62 0.25 5.49
N TYR A 38 11.64 0.57 4.20
CA TYR A 38 10.59 0.19 3.26
C TYR A 38 10.42 -1.34 3.19
N PHE A 39 11.51 -2.12 3.10
CA PHE A 39 11.45 -3.56 3.12
C PHE A 39 10.84 -4.09 4.42
N GLN A 40 11.24 -3.56 5.58
CA GLN A 40 10.66 -3.94 6.86
C GLN A 40 9.15 -3.70 6.91
N LEU A 41 8.67 -2.56 6.41
CA LEU A 41 7.24 -2.24 6.33
C LEU A 41 6.47 -3.20 5.42
N CYS A 42 7.07 -3.62 4.29
CA CYS A 42 6.44 -4.58 3.36
C CYS A 42 6.22 -5.97 3.99
N PHE A 43 6.97 -6.33 5.02
CA PHE A 43 6.87 -7.63 5.68
C PHE A 43 6.17 -7.60 7.04
N LEU A 44 5.47 -6.52 7.36
CA LEU A 44 4.59 -6.49 8.52
C LEU A 44 3.46 -7.51 8.35
N SER A 45 3.37 -8.42 9.31
CA SER A 45 2.28 -9.40 9.33
C SER A 45 1.03 -8.77 9.93
N VAL A 46 -0.04 -8.73 9.17
CA VAL A 46 -1.32 -8.16 9.59
C VAL A 46 -2.45 -9.15 9.38
N THR A 47 -3.51 -9.03 10.17
CA THR A 47 -4.72 -9.84 10.01
C THR A 47 -5.68 -9.20 9.01
N ALA A 48 -6.57 -10.00 8.42
CA ALA A 48 -7.66 -9.48 7.58
C ALA A 48 -8.53 -8.46 8.35
N ARG A 49 -8.71 -8.65 9.65
CA ARG A 49 -9.43 -7.71 10.53
C ARG A 49 -8.70 -6.37 10.63
N SER A 50 -7.37 -6.38 10.76
CA SER A 50 -6.56 -5.15 10.80
C SER A 50 -6.64 -4.40 9.48
N LEU A 51 -6.54 -5.10 8.34
CA LEU A 51 -6.70 -4.48 7.02
C LEU A 51 -8.10 -3.89 6.82
N ALA A 52 -9.15 -4.59 7.30
CA ALA A 52 -10.51 -4.06 7.27
C ALA A 52 -10.65 -2.79 8.13
N GLY A 53 -10.02 -2.78 9.30
CA GLY A 53 -9.97 -1.58 10.17
C GLY A 53 -9.30 -0.40 9.48
N MET A 54 -8.14 -0.60 8.85
CA MET A 54 -7.45 0.44 8.08
C MET A 54 -8.33 0.98 6.94
N SER A 55 -9.00 0.10 6.20
CA SER A 55 -9.91 0.50 5.12
C SER A 55 -11.10 1.32 5.63
N LEU A 56 -11.64 0.99 6.80
CA LEU A 56 -12.71 1.76 7.44
C LEU A 56 -12.25 3.17 7.80
N VAL A 57 -11.06 3.32 8.39
CA VAL A 57 -10.48 4.63 8.71
C VAL A 57 -10.25 5.45 7.45
N LEU A 58 -9.70 4.86 6.39
CA LEU A 58 -9.51 5.55 5.11
C LEU A 58 -10.84 5.94 4.47
N SER A 59 -11.88 5.11 4.55
CA SER A 59 -13.21 5.43 4.01
C SER A 59 -13.89 6.57 4.77
N ALA A 60 -13.62 6.70 6.06
CA ALA A 60 -14.14 7.75 6.95
C ALA A 60 -13.21 8.99 7.01
N ASP A 61 -12.44 9.25 5.95
CA ASP A 61 -11.54 10.40 5.83
C ASP A 61 -10.56 10.54 7.01
N GLY A 62 -10.08 9.42 7.52
CA GLY A 62 -9.07 9.36 8.58
C GLY A 62 -9.62 9.33 10.00
N VAL A 63 -10.92 9.18 10.16
CA VAL A 63 -11.59 9.05 11.47
C VAL A 63 -11.85 7.56 11.75
N ASP A 64 -11.56 7.09 12.96
CA ASP A 64 -12.01 5.77 13.40
C ASP A 64 -13.52 5.80 13.65
N PRO A 65 -14.33 5.08 12.85
CA PRO A 65 -15.79 5.12 13.01
C PRO A 65 -16.29 4.48 14.31
N LYS A 66 -15.45 3.73 15.03
CA LYS A 66 -15.82 3.14 16.33
C LYS A 66 -15.57 4.09 17.50
N MET A 67 -14.45 4.80 17.44
CA MET A 67 -14.04 5.70 18.53
C MET A 67 -14.38 7.16 18.25
N GLY A 68 -14.67 7.52 17.00
CA GLY A 68 -14.88 8.91 16.58
C GLY A 68 -13.60 9.75 16.58
N GLU A 69 -12.45 9.12 16.78
CA GLU A 69 -11.16 9.78 16.86
C GLU A 69 -10.52 9.92 15.48
N ARG A 70 -9.90 11.07 15.23
CA ARG A 70 -9.12 11.30 14.01
C ARG A 70 -7.73 10.71 14.15
N LEU A 71 -7.46 9.65 13.40
CA LEU A 71 -6.16 8.96 13.35
C LEU A 71 -5.25 9.47 12.24
N LEU A 72 -5.80 9.97 11.13
CA LEU A 72 -5.05 10.48 9.98
C LEU A 72 -5.59 11.84 9.54
N ASP A 73 -4.68 12.71 9.10
CA ASP A 73 -5.06 13.97 8.47
C ASP A 73 -5.86 13.73 7.19
N LYS A 74 -6.88 14.52 6.96
CA LYS A 74 -7.77 14.39 5.79
C LYS A 74 -7.01 14.56 4.47
N ARG A 75 -5.99 15.44 4.41
CA ARG A 75 -5.19 15.67 3.20
C ARG A 75 -4.35 14.44 2.89
N VAL A 76 -3.76 13.82 3.92
CA VAL A 76 -2.99 12.57 3.79
C VAL A 76 -3.89 11.47 3.23
N VAL A 77 -5.10 11.31 3.79
CA VAL A 77 -6.07 10.31 3.30
C VAL A 77 -6.47 10.59 1.86
N CYS A 78 -6.70 11.85 1.49
CA CYS A 78 -7.01 12.21 0.11
C CYS A 78 -5.87 11.83 -0.84
N THR A 79 -4.63 12.12 -0.48
CA THR A 79 -3.44 11.73 -1.26
C THR A 79 -3.33 10.22 -1.38
N MET A 80 -3.50 9.47 -0.28
CA MET A 80 -3.48 8.00 -0.30
C MET A 80 -4.55 7.43 -1.23
N LYS A 81 -5.80 7.92 -1.15
CA LYS A 81 -6.89 7.51 -2.02
C LYS A 81 -6.58 7.79 -3.50
N THR A 82 -6.00 8.94 -3.80
CA THR A 82 -5.60 9.32 -5.16
C THR A 82 -4.53 8.37 -5.70
N LEU A 83 -3.49 8.09 -4.92
CA LEU A 83 -2.44 7.14 -5.31
C LEU A 83 -3.00 5.72 -5.50
N MET A 84 -3.87 5.26 -4.61
CA MET A 84 -4.54 3.96 -4.73
C MET A 84 -5.40 3.86 -5.99
N PHE A 85 -5.98 4.96 -6.45
CA PHE A 85 -6.80 4.99 -7.65
C PHE A 85 -5.97 5.05 -8.93
N THR A 86 -4.84 5.76 -8.92
CA THR A 86 -4.09 6.09 -10.13
C THR A 86 -2.92 5.15 -10.42
N CYS A 87 -2.28 4.56 -9.42
CA CYS A 87 -1.02 3.83 -9.60
C CYS A 87 -0.81 2.57 -8.76
N ASP A 88 -1.78 2.16 -7.93
CA ASP A 88 -1.58 1.02 -7.02
C ASP A 88 -1.78 -0.37 -7.65
N MET A 89 -2.24 -0.43 -8.90
CA MET A 89 -2.42 -1.66 -9.66
C MET A 89 -1.32 -1.87 -10.72
N TYR A 90 -0.17 -1.22 -10.55
CA TYR A 90 0.94 -1.25 -11.52
C TYR A 90 0.48 -0.87 -12.93
N ASP A 91 0.83 -1.67 -13.93
CA ASP A 91 0.52 -1.39 -15.34
C ASP A 91 -1.00 -1.42 -15.64
N GLU A 92 -1.79 -2.07 -14.77
CA GLU A 92 -3.25 -2.21 -14.91
C GLU A 92 -4.05 -1.09 -14.22
N SER A 93 -3.38 -0.12 -13.57
CA SER A 93 -4.06 0.90 -12.74
C SER A 93 -5.15 1.65 -13.51
N GLY A 94 -4.87 2.08 -14.74
CA GLY A 94 -5.84 2.81 -15.57
C GLY A 94 -7.05 1.96 -15.95
N GLU A 95 -6.82 0.74 -16.41
CA GLU A 95 -7.88 -0.19 -16.81
C GLU A 95 -8.73 -0.61 -15.59
N TYR A 96 -8.08 -0.90 -14.47
CA TYR A 96 -8.76 -1.23 -13.22
C TYR A 96 -9.64 -0.07 -12.73
N ALA A 97 -9.13 1.15 -12.76
CA ALA A 97 -9.88 2.35 -12.37
C ALA A 97 -11.14 2.52 -13.22
N CYS A 98 -11.04 2.32 -14.54
CA CYS A 98 -12.17 2.39 -15.46
C CYS A 98 -13.22 1.28 -15.24
N ARG A 99 -12.77 0.05 -14.97
CA ARG A 99 -13.67 -1.09 -14.80
C ARG A 99 -14.33 -1.14 -13.43
N VAL A 100 -13.61 -0.76 -12.39
CA VAL A 100 -14.01 -0.98 -11.01
C VAL A 100 -14.40 0.31 -10.30
N GLY A 101 -13.76 1.44 -10.63
CA GLY A 101 -14.10 2.76 -10.11
C GLY A 101 -13.88 2.95 -8.60
N ILE A 102 -13.06 2.11 -7.96
CA ILE A 102 -12.82 2.15 -6.51
C ILE A 102 -11.32 2.18 -6.24
N PRO A 103 -10.82 3.06 -5.35
CA PRO A 103 -9.44 3.03 -4.88
C PRO A 103 -9.13 1.66 -4.24
N SER A 104 -8.08 1.02 -4.71
CA SER A 104 -7.71 -0.33 -4.26
C SER A 104 -6.21 -0.46 -4.14
N LYS A 105 -5.76 -1.35 -3.27
CA LYS A 105 -4.35 -1.68 -3.05
C LYS A 105 -4.11 -3.16 -3.27
N VAL A 106 -3.10 -3.50 -4.08
CA VAL A 106 -2.62 -4.88 -4.19
C VAL A 106 -1.84 -5.24 -2.94
N VAL A 107 -2.21 -6.36 -2.31
CA VAL A 107 -1.52 -6.91 -1.15
C VAL A 107 -1.03 -8.32 -1.49
N TRP A 108 0.26 -8.58 -1.27
CA TRP A 108 0.83 -9.91 -1.39
C TRP A 108 0.53 -10.74 -0.16
N VAL A 109 -0.16 -11.86 -0.33
CA VAL A 109 -0.37 -12.85 0.72
C VAL A 109 0.38 -14.12 0.32
N ARG A 110 1.17 -14.67 1.22
CA ARG A 110 2.16 -15.74 0.97
C ARG A 110 1.64 -17.01 0.26
N ARG A 111 0.33 -17.16 0.06
CA ARG A 111 -0.32 -18.24 -0.70
C ARG A 111 -1.51 -17.82 -1.56
N TYR A 112 -1.96 -16.59 -1.44
CA TYR A 112 -3.13 -16.11 -2.16
C TYR A 112 -2.88 -14.67 -2.59
N TYR A 113 -3.06 -14.40 -3.86
CA TYR A 113 -3.07 -13.05 -4.38
C TYR A 113 -4.42 -12.44 -4.00
N GLY A 114 -4.41 -11.52 -3.07
CA GLY A 114 -5.61 -10.83 -2.64
C GLY A 114 -5.60 -9.40 -3.13
N LEU A 115 -6.64 -9.03 -3.84
CA LEU A 115 -6.98 -7.65 -4.09
C LEU A 115 -7.79 -7.17 -2.89
N CYS A 116 -7.22 -6.30 -2.07
CA CYS A 116 -7.98 -5.65 -1.03
C CYS A 116 -8.79 -4.52 -1.66
N ARG A 117 -10.03 -4.83 -2.00
CA ARG A 117 -11.00 -3.88 -2.50
C ARG A 117 -11.84 -3.40 -1.36
N ARG A 118 -11.64 -2.14 -0.93
CA ARG A 118 -12.74 -1.43 -0.36
C ARG A 118 -12.51 -0.01 0.12
N MET A 119 -13.50 0.76 -0.28
CA MET A 119 -14.03 1.85 0.51
C MET A 119 -15.46 1.58 1.05
N TYR A 120 -16.06 0.40 0.81
CA TYR A 120 -17.47 0.12 1.17
C TYR A 120 -17.76 -1.29 1.73
N GLY A 121 -16.84 -1.95 2.43
CA GLY A 121 -17.09 -3.18 3.21
C GLY A 121 -16.94 -4.53 2.53
N HIS A 122 -16.46 -4.64 1.34
CA HIS A 122 -16.25 -5.94 0.73
C HIS A 122 -14.78 -6.22 0.42
N TRP A 123 -14.32 -7.42 0.76
CA TRP A 123 -13.03 -7.97 0.38
C TRP A 123 -13.24 -8.93 -0.78
N MET A 124 -12.52 -8.76 -1.87
CA MET A 124 -12.45 -9.77 -2.92
C MET A 124 -11.04 -10.31 -3.03
N LEU A 125 -10.93 -11.63 -2.98
CA LEU A 125 -9.75 -12.38 -3.38
C LEU A 125 -9.85 -12.63 -4.89
N TRP A 126 -8.81 -12.26 -5.62
CA TRP A 126 -8.74 -12.51 -7.06
C TRP A 126 -7.84 -13.71 -7.30
N PRO A 127 -8.34 -14.82 -7.87
CA PRO A 127 -7.48 -15.91 -8.31
C PRO A 127 -6.67 -15.46 -9.54
N ARG A 128 -5.38 -15.79 -9.58
CA ARG A 128 -4.63 -15.67 -10.83
C ARG A 128 -5.15 -16.67 -11.85
N PRO A 129 -5.12 -16.31 -13.14
CA PRO A 129 -5.27 -17.29 -14.22
C PRO A 129 -4.09 -18.28 -14.22
#